data_e4b2a278e2a4a9f181570a664f0076b1
#
_entry.id   e4b2a278e2a4a9f181570a664f0076b1
#
_cell.length_a   1.000
_cell.length_b   1.000
_cell.length_c   1.000
_cell.angle_alpha   90.00
_cell.angle_beta   90.00
_cell.angle_gamma   90.00
#
_symmetry.space_group_name_H-M   'P 1'
#
loop_
_entity.id
_entity.type
_entity.pdbx_description
1 polymer ?
#
loop_
_entity_poly.entity_id
_entity_poly.type
_entity_poly.pdbx_seq_one_letter_code
_entity_poly.pdbx_strand_id
1 'polypeptide(L)'
;KTSKDFYLFEDTENLDEIVIETNIEKLNIKTPQMSVNKLSVKTIKQIPVVLGEADIIKSIILLPGVTSAGEGASGFNVRGGSADQNLILLDEAIVFNSSHVFGLFSVFNPDVIKDVQLYKGGIPARYGGRLSSVLDIYQKDGNNKNFKITGGIGLVSSRLVLEGPIKKKKSSFLIGGRSSYAHLFLPLINNDNEAYFYDLNSKINYRFDKKNNLFFSTYFGKDVFGINESFIAKYGNNVVNIRWNHLFSDKLFSNLSLIYSDYFYGLTIDFVGFEWDSGITNYNLKYDFDHYIKDNFKLSYGINNILSLIHI
;
A
#
# COMPACT_ATOMS: atom_id res chain seq x y z
N LYS A 1 62.73 2.72 -22.62
CA LYS A 1 61.61 3.51 -22.03
C LYS A 1 60.32 2.94 -22.61
N THR A 2 59.57 2.18 -21.80
CA THR A 2 58.23 1.68 -22.15
C THR A 2 57.21 2.73 -21.66
N SER A 3 56.51 3.37 -22.60
CA SER A 3 55.34 4.20 -22.26
C SER A 3 54.12 3.30 -22.14
N LYS A 4 53.38 3.43 -21.10
CA LYS A 4 52.12 2.75 -20.87
C LYS A 4 51.02 3.80 -20.86
N ASP A 5 50.16 3.78 -21.91
CA ASP A 5 49.02 4.68 -21.97
C ASP A 5 47.89 4.13 -21.10
N PHE A 6 47.37 4.97 -20.23
CA PHE A 6 46.19 4.67 -19.39
C PHE A 6 45.01 5.41 -19.99
N TYR A 7 44.00 4.66 -20.40
CA TYR A 7 42.71 5.23 -20.79
C TYR A 7 41.81 5.27 -19.54
N LEU A 8 41.48 6.46 -19.08
CA LEU A 8 40.46 6.69 -18.04
C LEU A 8 39.12 6.74 -18.77
N PHE A 9 38.24 5.82 -18.44
CA PHE A 9 36.84 5.89 -18.79
C PHE A 9 36.12 6.60 -17.63
N GLU A 10 35.23 7.55 -17.93
CA GLU A 10 34.28 8.05 -16.96
C GLU A 10 33.44 6.87 -16.50
N ASP A 11 33.71 6.39 -15.30
CA ASP A 11 32.82 5.49 -14.58
C ASP A 11 31.69 6.37 -14.03
N THR A 12 30.60 6.44 -14.77
CA THR A 12 29.34 6.96 -14.24
C THR A 12 28.81 5.89 -13.30
N GLU A 13 29.39 5.76 -12.11
CA GLU A 13 28.68 5.15 -11.01
C GLU A 13 27.42 6.01 -10.80
N ASN A 14 26.28 5.46 -11.24
CA ASN A 14 25.01 5.95 -10.73
C ASN A 14 25.10 5.78 -9.22
N LEU A 15 25.19 6.89 -8.51
CA LEU A 15 25.06 6.94 -7.07
C LEU A 15 23.87 6.04 -6.73
N ASP A 16 24.14 4.96 -6.04
CA ASP A 16 23.10 4.18 -5.37
C ASP A 16 22.26 5.20 -4.63
N GLU A 17 20.94 5.05 -4.69
CA GLU A 17 19.97 5.89 -3.99
C GLU A 17 20.57 6.24 -2.64
N ILE A 18 21.06 7.49 -2.50
CA ILE A 18 21.48 8.01 -1.21
C ILE A 18 20.19 8.02 -0.41
N VAL A 19 19.98 6.98 0.38
CA VAL A 19 19.05 7.04 1.49
C VAL A 19 19.65 8.09 2.41
N ILE A 20 19.31 9.35 2.17
CA ILE A 20 19.53 10.41 3.14
C ILE A 20 18.66 9.98 4.31
N GLU A 21 19.26 9.29 5.28
CA GLU A 21 18.72 9.21 6.62
C GLU A 21 18.79 10.64 7.20
N THR A 22 17.93 11.49 6.66
CA THR A 22 17.72 12.80 7.23
C THR A 22 17.04 12.53 8.56
N ASN A 23 17.70 12.87 9.65
CA ASN A 23 17.12 12.82 10.98
C ASN A 23 15.69 13.35 10.90
N ILE A 24 14.72 12.49 11.24
CA ILE A 24 13.28 12.76 11.16
C ILE A 24 12.92 14.09 11.83
N GLU A 25 13.66 14.46 12.87
CA GLU A 25 13.56 15.76 13.57
C GLU A 25 13.90 16.97 12.69
N LYS A 26 14.83 16.85 11.73
CA LYS A 26 15.19 17.96 10.82
C LYS A 26 14.24 18.12 9.65
N LEU A 27 13.52 17.05 9.24
CA LEU A 27 12.49 17.11 8.20
C LEU A 27 11.26 17.91 8.67
N ASN A 28 10.86 17.77 9.93
CA ASN A 28 9.73 18.50 10.50
C ASN A 28 9.94 20.03 10.59
N ILE A 29 11.18 20.50 10.59
CA ILE A 29 11.49 21.95 10.69
C ILE A 29 11.56 22.61 9.29
N LYS A 30 11.91 21.86 8.24
CA LYS A 30 12.14 22.40 6.89
C LYS A 30 10.98 22.20 5.92
N THR A 31 10.03 21.32 6.21
CA THR A 31 8.88 21.07 5.36
C THR A 31 7.63 21.71 5.98
N PRO A 32 6.76 22.39 5.19
CA PRO A 32 5.53 22.97 5.71
C PRO A 32 4.48 21.93 6.13
N GLN A 33 4.78 20.65 6.01
CA GLN A 33 3.91 19.54 6.38
C GLN A 33 4.06 19.25 7.88
N MET A 34 3.07 19.66 8.66
CA MET A 34 2.96 19.38 10.10
C MET A 34 2.20 18.06 10.33
N SER A 35 2.54 17.34 11.42
CA SER A 35 1.82 16.14 11.87
C SER A 35 1.87 14.94 10.90
N VAL A 36 2.96 14.80 10.14
CA VAL A 36 3.22 13.64 9.28
C VAL A 36 4.17 12.68 9.95
N ASN A 37 3.79 11.42 10.06
CA ASN A 37 4.67 10.33 10.49
C ASN A 37 5.03 9.47 9.26
N LYS A 38 6.33 9.36 9.00
CA LYS A 38 6.86 8.44 7.99
C LYS A 38 7.42 7.21 8.69
N LEU A 39 6.94 6.05 8.30
CA LEU A 39 7.39 4.76 8.81
C LEU A 39 8.10 4.00 7.70
N SER A 40 9.39 3.70 7.93
CA SER A 40 10.11 2.81 7.03
C SER A 40 9.69 1.36 7.28
N VAL A 41 9.64 0.55 6.23
CA VAL A 41 9.37 -0.89 6.35
C VAL A 41 10.41 -1.59 7.23
N LYS A 42 11.67 -1.08 7.24
CA LYS A 42 12.72 -1.58 8.13
C LYS A 42 12.32 -1.42 9.60
N THR A 43 11.80 -0.26 9.98
CA THR A 43 11.31 0.02 11.34
C THR A 43 10.11 -0.88 11.68
N ILE A 44 9.15 -1.01 10.76
CA ILE A 44 7.96 -1.87 10.94
C ILE A 44 8.37 -3.32 11.21
N LYS A 45 9.36 -3.85 10.48
CA LYS A 45 9.87 -5.21 10.67
C LYS A 45 10.64 -5.44 11.97
N GLN A 46 11.05 -4.39 12.67
CA GLN A 46 11.72 -4.46 13.98
C GLN A 46 10.75 -4.47 15.16
N ILE A 47 9.50 -4.11 14.93
CA ILE A 47 8.45 -4.13 15.97
C ILE A 47 8.12 -5.60 16.28
N PRO A 48 8.02 -5.98 17.58
CA PRO A 48 7.58 -7.31 17.94
C PRO A 48 6.24 -7.67 17.32
N VAL A 49 6.16 -8.83 16.71
CA VAL A 49 5.01 -9.25 15.90
C VAL A 49 4.19 -10.31 16.60
N VAL A 50 2.89 -10.25 16.43
CA VAL A 50 1.95 -11.31 16.82
C VAL A 50 1.83 -12.28 15.64
N LEU A 51 1.85 -13.58 15.93
CA LEU A 51 1.73 -14.66 14.92
C LEU A 51 2.82 -14.67 13.84
N GLY A 52 3.98 -14.01 14.10
CA GLY A 52 5.15 -14.09 13.22
C GLY A 52 5.12 -13.21 11.97
N GLU A 53 4.17 -12.28 11.86
CA GLU A 53 4.06 -11.37 10.71
C GLU A 53 4.10 -9.91 11.15
N ALA A 54 4.99 -9.11 10.54
CA ALA A 54 5.04 -7.67 10.75
C ALA A 54 3.78 -7.01 10.16
N ASP A 55 3.17 -6.10 10.91
CA ASP A 55 1.87 -5.53 10.58
C ASP A 55 1.96 -3.99 10.56
N ILE A 56 1.56 -3.40 9.42
CA ILE A 56 1.61 -1.96 9.20
C ILE A 56 0.59 -1.24 10.07
N ILE A 57 -0.64 -1.73 10.15
CA ILE A 57 -1.71 -1.10 10.95
C ILE A 57 -1.36 -1.17 12.44
N LYS A 58 -0.90 -2.33 12.92
CA LYS A 58 -0.45 -2.46 14.31
C LYS A 58 0.74 -1.55 14.64
N SER A 59 1.65 -1.36 13.68
CA SER A 59 2.76 -0.41 13.84
C SER A 59 2.30 1.05 13.93
N ILE A 60 1.25 1.41 13.20
CA ILE A 60 0.67 2.76 13.22
C ILE A 60 -0.05 3.02 14.54
N ILE A 61 -0.72 2.03 15.12
CA ILE A 61 -1.41 2.14 16.42
C ILE A 61 -0.44 2.49 17.56
N LEU A 62 0.85 2.17 17.44
CA LEU A 62 1.87 2.57 18.42
C LEU A 62 2.24 4.07 18.36
N LEU A 63 1.80 4.80 17.34
CA LEU A 63 2.09 6.22 17.21
C LEU A 63 1.24 7.06 18.17
N PRO A 64 1.79 8.14 18.75
CA PRO A 64 1.01 9.04 19.61
C PRO A 64 -0.24 9.59 18.92
N GLY A 65 -1.40 9.50 19.61
CA GLY A 65 -2.68 9.97 19.09
C GLY A 65 -3.33 9.04 18.07
N VAL A 66 -2.89 7.80 17.99
CA VAL A 66 -3.54 6.72 17.22
C VAL A 66 -3.95 5.61 18.19
N THR A 67 -5.15 5.09 18.05
CA THR A 67 -5.69 4.00 18.87
C THR A 67 -6.31 2.93 17.98
N SER A 68 -6.43 1.70 18.49
CA SER A 68 -7.19 0.65 17.81
C SER A 68 -8.68 1.04 17.71
N ALA A 69 -9.36 0.60 16.66
CA ALA A 69 -10.81 0.72 16.54
C ALA A 69 -11.60 -0.17 17.54
N GLY A 70 -10.91 -1.11 18.20
CA GLY A 70 -11.47 -2.06 19.16
C GLY A 70 -10.93 -3.47 18.93
N GLU A 71 -11.20 -4.37 19.88
CA GLU A 71 -10.90 -5.79 19.71
C GLU A 71 -11.85 -6.42 18.67
N GLY A 72 -11.31 -7.17 17.73
CA GLY A 72 -12.10 -7.76 16.64
C GLY A 72 -12.61 -6.77 15.60
N ALA A 73 -12.22 -5.49 15.68
CA ALA A 73 -12.55 -4.48 14.71
C ALA A 73 -11.35 -4.19 13.80
N SER A 74 -11.64 -3.99 12.52
CA SER A 74 -10.62 -3.54 11.56
C SER A 74 -10.43 -2.01 11.61
N GLY A 75 -9.17 -1.56 11.49
CA GLY A 75 -8.86 -0.15 11.39
C GLY A 75 -8.27 0.47 12.65
N PHE A 76 -8.20 1.79 12.65
CA PHE A 76 -7.60 2.60 13.70
C PHE A 76 -8.31 3.94 13.79
N ASN A 77 -8.22 4.58 14.95
CA ASN A 77 -8.75 5.92 15.21
C ASN A 77 -7.60 6.90 15.37
N VAL A 78 -7.74 8.11 14.83
CA VAL A 78 -6.74 9.18 14.93
C VAL A 78 -7.34 10.39 15.61
N ARG A 79 -6.71 10.84 16.72
CA ARG A 79 -7.09 12.04 17.48
C ARG A 79 -8.57 12.11 17.80
N GLY A 80 -9.18 10.99 18.17
CA GLY A 80 -10.59 10.90 18.53
C GLY A 80 -11.56 10.78 17.35
N GLY A 81 -11.07 10.76 16.11
CA GLY A 81 -11.90 10.46 14.95
C GLY A 81 -12.18 8.96 14.86
N SER A 82 -13.29 8.56 14.24
CA SER A 82 -13.66 7.16 14.03
C SER A 82 -12.90 6.53 12.85
N ALA A 83 -12.90 5.20 12.78
CA ALA A 83 -12.13 4.43 11.78
C ALA A 83 -12.53 4.76 10.34
N ASP A 84 -13.82 5.01 10.08
CA ASP A 84 -14.37 5.38 8.78
C ASP A 84 -13.95 6.79 8.31
N GLN A 85 -13.46 7.63 9.22
CA GLN A 85 -12.98 8.99 8.92
C GLN A 85 -11.52 9.01 8.46
N ASN A 86 -10.85 7.88 8.38
CA ASN A 86 -9.49 7.77 7.86
C ASN A 86 -9.51 7.43 6.36
N LEU A 87 -8.74 8.15 5.56
CA LEU A 87 -8.49 7.81 4.17
C LEU A 87 -7.28 6.86 4.10
N ILE A 88 -7.50 5.65 3.64
CA ILE A 88 -6.45 4.65 3.49
C ILE A 88 -6.19 4.43 2.01
N LEU A 89 -4.96 4.65 1.58
CA LEU A 89 -4.55 4.59 0.19
C LEU A 89 -3.42 3.58 0.00
N LEU A 90 -3.54 2.77 -1.05
CA LEU A 90 -2.47 1.92 -1.57
C LEU A 90 -2.15 2.34 -3.02
N ASP A 91 -0.95 2.87 -3.26
CA ASP A 91 -0.59 3.46 -4.56
C ASP A 91 -1.67 4.43 -5.08
N GLU A 92 -2.16 5.34 -4.23
CA GLU A 92 -3.23 6.34 -4.49
C GLU A 92 -4.67 5.78 -4.55
N ALA A 93 -4.86 4.47 -4.60
CA ALA A 93 -6.18 3.84 -4.64
C ALA A 93 -6.78 3.66 -3.24
N ILE A 94 -8.08 3.88 -3.09
CA ILE A 94 -8.76 3.73 -1.82
C ILE A 94 -8.87 2.25 -1.44
N VAL A 95 -8.47 1.93 -0.20
CA VAL A 95 -8.68 0.63 0.44
C VAL A 95 -9.72 0.81 1.53
N PHE A 96 -10.88 0.17 1.39
CA PHE A 96 -12.01 0.37 2.30
C PHE A 96 -11.87 -0.44 3.59
N ASN A 97 -11.40 -1.67 3.50
CA ASN A 97 -11.09 -2.50 4.65
C ASN A 97 -9.58 -2.75 4.72
N SER A 98 -8.95 -2.34 5.81
CA SER A 98 -7.49 -2.37 5.97
C SER A 98 -6.97 -3.65 6.63
N SER A 99 -7.83 -4.64 6.92
CA SER A 99 -7.42 -5.83 7.64
C SER A 99 -8.11 -7.11 7.18
N HIS A 100 -7.40 -8.21 7.35
CA HIS A 100 -7.87 -9.58 7.21
C HIS A 100 -8.31 -10.15 8.56
N VAL A 101 -9.19 -11.13 8.51
CA VAL A 101 -9.64 -11.94 9.66
C VAL A 101 -10.03 -11.04 10.84
N PHE A 102 -10.96 -10.10 10.61
CA PHE A 102 -11.50 -9.17 11.62
C PHE A 102 -10.41 -8.42 12.43
N GLY A 103 -9.38 -7.92 11.77
CA GLY A 103 -8.34 -7.11 12.41
C GLY A 103 -7.10 -7.87 12.88
N LEU A 104 -7.03 -9.19 12.69
CA LEU A 104 -5.84 -9.96 13.09
C LEU A 104 -4.61 -9.65 12.25
N PHE A 105 -4.77 -9.41 10.95
CA PHE A 105 -3.69 -9.05 10.02
C PHE A 105 -4.07 -7.84 9.19
N SER A 106 -3.10 -6.99 8.87
CA SER A 106 -3.33 -5.92 7.89
C SER A 106 -3.34 -6.47 6.46
N VAL A 107 -4.11 -5.86 5.57
CA VAL A 107 -4.11 -6.18 4.14
C VAL A 107 -2.78 -5.82 3.44
N PHE A 108 -1.92 -5.07 4.12
CA PHE A 108 -0.66 -4.58 3.58
C PHE A 108 0.48 -5.54 3.87
N ASN A 109 0.90 -6.29 2.87
CA ASN A 109 2.04 -7.19 2.97
C ASN A 109 3.35 -6.38 3.13
N PRO A 110 4.07 -6.49 4.26
CA PRO A 110 5.26 -5.67 4.53
C PRO A 110 6.43 -5.96 3.58
N ASP A 111 6.40 -7.08 2.85
CA ASP A 111 7.47 -7.43 1.91
C ASP A 111 7.30 -6.72 0.55
N VAL A 112 6.08 -6.25 0.22
CA VAL A 112 5.82 -5.49 -1.00
C VAL A 112 5.76 -3.98 -0.79
N ILE A 113 5.65 -3.50 0.47
CA ILE A 113 5.54 -2.08 0.77
C ILE A 113 6.91 -1.40 0.78
N LYS A 114 6.98 -0.19 0.23
CA LYS A 114 8.13 0.70 0.22
C LYS A 114 8.04 1.76 1.30
N ASP A 115 6.92 2.49 1.33
CA ASP A 115 6.74 3.71 2.12
C ASP A 115 5.37 3.75 2.78
N VAL A 116 5.31 4.24 4.00
CA VAL A 116 4.08 4.43 4.77
C VAL A 116 4.10 5.82 5.36
N GLN A 117 3.09 6.64 5.04
CA GLN A 117 2.96 8.01 5.54
C GLN A 117 1.59 8.19 6.19
N LEU A 118 1.57 8.58 7.45
CA LEU A 118 0.35 8.91 8.18
C LEU A 118 0.27 10.41 8.42
N TYR A 119 -0.72 11.06 7.82
CA TYR A 119 -1.08 12.46 8.05
C TYR A 119 -2.15 12.51 9.13
N LYS A 120 -1.78 12.95 10.34
CA LYS A 120 -2.69 13.10 11.50
C LYS A 120 -3.30 14.49 11.62
N GLY A 121 -2.98 15.38 10.71
CA GLY A 121 -3.40 16.79 10.62
C GLY A 121 -2.55 17.52 9.60
N GLY A 122 -2.92 18.73 9.20
CA GLY A 122 -2.26 19.45 8.13
C GLY A 122 -2.32 18.68 6.81
N ILE A 123 -3.45 18.02 6.55
CA ILE A 123 -3.64 17.16 5.38
C ILE A 123 -3.51 18.01 4.12
N PRO A 124 -2.60 17.67 3.18
CA PRO A 124 -2.47 18.42 1.93
C PRO A 124 -3.77 18.42 1.11
N ALA A 125 -4.02 19.51 0.39
CA ALA A 125 -5.25 19.71 -0.39
C ALA A 125 -5.50 18.65 -1.48
N ARG A 126 -4.46 17.90 -1.87
CA ARG A 126 -4.57 16.76 -2.80
C ARG A 126 -5.35 15.58 -2.25
N TYR A 127 -5.55 15.51 -0.95
CA TYR A 127 -6.33 14.47 -0.27
C TYR A 127 -7.65 15.06 0.20
N GLY A 128 -8.75 14.41 -0.12
CA GLY A 128 -10.10 14.81 0.28
C GLY A 128 -10.97 13.63 0.67
N GLY A 129 -12.21 13.89 1.07
CA GLY A 129 -13.22 12.88 1.32
C GLY A 129 -13.18 12.19 2.69
N ARG A 130 -12.21 12.53 3.58
CA ARG A 130 -12.14 12.02 4.95
C ARG A 130 -11.69 13.12 5.91
N LEU A 131 -12.09 13.01 7.19
CA LEU A 131 -11.99 14.11 8.16
C LEU A 131 -10.85 13.95 9.16
N SER A 132 -10.44 12.71 9.50
CA SER A 132 -9.52 12.45 10.61
C SER A 132 -8.07 12.36 10.17
N SER A 133 -7.76 11.46 9.25
CA SER A 133 -6.39 11.23 8.83
C SER A 133 -6.29 10.69 7.40
N VAL A 134 -5.05 10.71 6.86
CA VAL A 134 -4.72 10.02 5.60
C VAL A 134 -3.55 9.08 5.87
N LEU A 135 -3.76 7.81 5.58
CA LEU A 135 -2.73 6.79 5.53
C LEU A 135 -2.38 6.51 4.07
N ASP A 136 -1.22 6.96 3.63
CA ASP A 136 -0.75 6.83 2.25
C ASP A 136 0.38 5.80 2.19
N ILE A 137 0.14 4.71 1.47
CA ILE A 137 1.01 3.54 1.39
C ILE A 137 1.41 3.31 -0.06
N TYR A 138 2.71 3.15 -0.30
CA TYR A 138 3.26 2.87 -1.61
C TYR A 138 3.93 1.50 -1.67
N GLN A 139 3.66 0.76 -2.74
CA GLN A 139 4.34 -0.49 -3.05
C GLN A 139 5.73 -0.22 -3.64
N LYS A 140 6.66 -1.17 -3.47
CA LYS A 140 7.98 -1.17 -4.13
C LYS A 140 7.84 -1.27 -5.64
N ASP A 141 8.76 -0.69 -6.36
CA ASP A 141 8.79 -0.74 -7.83
C ASP A 141 9.37 -2.05 -8.41
N GLY A 142 9.85 -2.94 -7.54
CA GLY A 142 10.59 -4.14 -7.94
C GLY A 142 12.05 -3.85 -8.28
N ASN A 143 12.88 -4.88 -8.26
CA ASN A 143 14.32 -4.76 -8.52
C ASN A 143 14.59 -4.69 -10.03
N ASN A 144 15.15 -3.59 -10.51
CA ASN A 144 15.43 -3.40 -11.94
C ASN A 144 16.83 -3.90 -12.37
N LYS A 145 17.63 -4.44 -11.45
CA LYS A 145 18.99 -4.95 -11.70
C LYS A 145 19.02 -6.48 -11.70
N ASN A 146 18.48 -7.09 -10.65
CA ASN A 146 18.59 -8.52 -10.40
C ASN A 146 17.21 -9.12 -10.01
N PHE A 147 17.04 -10.41 -10.32
CA PHE A 147 15.91 -11.17 -9.81
C PHE A 147 16.12 -11.47 -8.32
N LYS A 148 15.08 -11.32 -7.52
CA LYS A 148 15.09 -11.56 -6.09
C LYS A 148 13.81 -12.26 -5.66
N ILE A 149 13.95 -13.21 -4.75
CA ILE A 149 12.85 -13.91 -4.09
C ILE A 149 12.93 -13.59 -2.60
N THR A 150 11.81 -13.21 -2.02
CA THR A 150 11.67 -13.00 -0.58
C THR A 150 10.42 -13.71 -0.11
N GLY A 151 10.45 -14.37 1.02
CA GLY A 151 9.27 -15.05 1.55
C GLY A 151 9.42 -15.42 3.00
N GLY A 152 8.34 -15.93 3.55
CA GLY A 152 8.30 -16.41 4.92
C GLY A 152 7.14 -17.38 5.12
N ILE A 153 7.38 -18.38 5.95
CA ILE A 153 6.38 -19.36 6.39
C ILE A 153 6.16 -19.10 7.88
N GLY A 154 4.95 -18.80 8.26
CA GLY A 154 4.51 -18.61 9.65
C GLY A 154 3.60 -19.76 10.12
N LEU A 155 3.11 -19.67 11.35
CA LEU A 155 2.18 -20.68 11.90
C LEU A 155 0.79 -20.60 11.26
N VAL A 156 0.38 -19.41 10.82
CA VAL A 156 -0.98 -19.13 10.36
C VAL A 156 -1.02 -18.79 8.88
N SER A 157 0.01 -18.13 8.36
CA SER A 157 0.09 -17.63 6.98
C SER A 157 1.48 -17.83 6.38
N SER A 158 1.53 -17.89 5.07
CA SER A 158 2.76 -17.84 4.28
C SER A 158 2.70 -16.73 3.25
N ARG A 159 3.86 -16.19 2.92
CA ARG A 159 4.00 -15.14 1.92
C ARG A 159 5.20 -15.40 1.01
N LEU A 160 5.08 -14.97 -0.24
CA LEU A 160 6.14 -15.06 -1.25
C LEU A 160 6.12 -13.82 -2.11
N VAL A 161 7.28 -13.23 -2.34
CA VAL A 161 7.46 -12.07 -3.22
C VAL A 161 8.56 -12.36 -4.23
N LEU A 162 8.23 -12.17 -5.49
CA LEU A 162 9.12 -12.26 -6.63
C LEU A 162 9.30 -10.87 -7.21
N GLU A 163 10.52 -10.43 -7.40
CA GLU A 163 10.83 -9.15 -8.02
C GLU A 163 12.02 -9.27 -8.97
N GLY A 164 12.00 -8.51 -10.06
CA GLY A 164 13.10 -8.57 -11.02
C GLY A 164 12.95 -7.61 -12.18
N PRO A 165 14.01 -7.49 -13.02
CA PRO A 165 13.97 -6.70 -14.23
C PRO A 165 13.16 -7.38 -15.34
N ILE A 166 12.24 -6.65 -15.99
CA ILE A 166 11.70 -7.00 -17.30
C ILE A 166 12.74 -6.61 -18.36
N LYS A 167 13.25 -5.38 -18.26
CA LYS A 167 14.39 -4.88 -19.02
C LYS A 167 15.34 -4.19 -18.07
N LYS A 168 16.58 -4.72 -17.93
CA LYS A 168 17.59 -4.19 -17.00
C LYS A 168 17.70 -2.68 -17.08
N LYS A 169 17.68 -2.01 -15.92
CA LYS A 169 17.77 -0.55 -15.73
C LYS A 169 16.60 0.27 -16.33
N LYS A 170 15.62 -0.37 -16.97
CA LYS A 170 14.48 0.32 -17.62
C LYS A 170 13.13 -0.05 -17.00
N SER A 171 12.92 -1.31 -16.73
CA SER A 171 11.63 -1.80 -16.25
C SER A 171 11.80 -2.93 -15.27
N SER A 172 10.90 -3.00 -14.32
CA SER A 172 10.88 -4.00 -13.27
C SER A 172 9.46 -4.49 -13.01
N PHE A 173 9.37 -5.66 -12.42
CA PHE A 173 8.15 -6.20 -11.89
C PHE A 173 8.33 -6.62 -10.43
N LEU A 174 7.22 -6.62 -9.72
CA LEU A 174 7.06 -7.19 -8.39
C LEU A 174 5.74 -7.94 -8.38
N ILE A 175 5.74 -9.16 -7.86
CA ILE A 175 4.54 -9.96 -7.61
C ILE A 175 4.69 -10.55 -6.22
N GLY A 176 3.73 -10.27 -5.34
CA GLY A 176 3.72 -10.77 -3.98
C GLY A 176 2.38 -11.42 -3.66
N GLY A 177 2.41 -12.65 -3.18
CA GLY A 177 1.23 -13.37 -2.71
C GLY A 177 1.35 -13.72 -1.25
N ARG A 178 0.21 -13.74 -0.55
CA ARG A 178 0.08 -14.20 0.82
C ARG A 178 -1.21 -15.01 0.96
N SER A 179 -1.17 -16.07 1.78
CA SER A 179 -2.35 -16.85 2.09
C SER A 179 -2.25 -17.40 3.51
N SER A 180 -3.36 -17.39 4.22
CA SER A 180 -3.49 -18.12 5.48
C SER A 180 -3.93 -19.56 5.22
N TYR A 181 -3.57 -20.45 6.11
CA TYR A 181 -3.89 -21.88 6.04
C TYR A 181 -4.25 -22.48 7.40
N ALA A 182 -4.47 -21.64 8.41
CA ALA A 182 -4.84 -22.11 9.77
C ALA A 182 -6.11 -22.97 9.76
N HIS A 183 -7.07 -22.63 8.88
CA HIS A 183 -8.32 -23.39 8.71
C HIS A 183 -8.10 -24.85 8.29
N LEU A 184 -6.97 -25.19 7.64
CA LEU A 184 -6.66 -26.59 7.26
C LEU A 184 -6.42 -27.48 8.48
N PHE A 185 -6.13 -26.91 9.64
CA PHE A 185 -5.89 -27.63 10.89
C PHE A 185 -7.13 -27.72 11.78
N LEU A 186 -8.19 -26.91 11.53
CA LEU A 186 -9.42 -26.88 12.32
C LEU A 186 -10.14 -28.24 12.32
N PRO A 187 -10.26 -28.97 11.21
CA PRO A 187 -10.89 -30.30 11.19
C PRO A 187 -10.18 -31.33 12.10
N LEU A 188 -8.89 -31.16 12.37
CA LEU A 188 -8.13 -32.08 13.25
C LEU A 188 -8.57 -31.99 14.72
N ILE A 189 -9.28 -30.92 15.08
CA ILE A 189 -9.85 -30.70 16.43
C ILE A 189 -11.38 -30.73 16.43
N ASN A 190 -12.00 -31.43 15.46
CA ASN A 190 -13.45 -31.52 15.26
C ASN A 190 -14.14 -30.14 15.15
N ASN A 191 -13.54 -29.25 14.39
CA ASN A 191 -14.07 -27.92 14.16
C ASN A 191 -14.22 -27.69 12.66
N ASP A 192 -15.47 -27.55 12.18
CA ASP A 192 -15.83 -27.35 10.78
C ASP A 192 -15.92 -25.86 10.40
N ASN A 193 -15.38 -24.98 11.24
CA ASN A 193 -15.31 -23.56 10.94
C ASN A 193 -14.25 -23.25 9.88
N GLU A 194 -14.53 -22.25 9.07
CA GLU A 194 -13.60 -21.72 8.08
C GLU A 194 -13.11 -20.33 8.51
N ALA A 195 -11.82 -20.09 8.41
CA ALA A 195 -11.23 -18.75 8.61
C ALA A 195 -9.96 -18.66 7.79
N TYR A 196 -10.05 -18.08 6.60
CA TYR A 196 -8.88 -17.91 5.74
C TYR A 196 -8.94 -16.61 4.96
N PHE A 197 -7.77 -16.16 4.55
CA PHE A 197 -7.60 -15.07 3.61
C PHE A 197 -6.50 -15.38 2.60
N TYR A 198 -6.56 -14.71 1.48
CA TYR A 198 -5.45 -14.60 0.54
C TYR A 198 -5.38 -13.21 -0.05
N ASP A 199 -4.18 -12.80 -0.41
CA ASP A 199 -3.96 -11.57 -1.15
C ASP A 199 -2.87 -11.72 -2.21
N LEU A 200 -2.99 -10.90 -3.24
CA LEU A 200 -2.04 -10.78 -4.34
C LEU A 200 -1.77 -9.31 -4.61
N ASN A 201 -0.51 -8.97 -4.62
CA ASN A 201 0.00 -7.66 -5.00
C ASN A 201 0.80 -7.79 -6.28
N SER A 202 0.65 -6.87 -7.22
CA SER A 202 1.59 -6.76 -8.33
C SER A 202 1.89 -5.33 -8.69
N LYS A 203 3.11 -5.09 -9.15
CA LYS A 203 3.53 -3.78 -9.65
C LYS A 203 4.50 -3.94 -10.81
N ILE A 204 4.25 -3.19 -11.86
CA ILE A 204 5.14 -3.06 -13.02
C ILE A 204 5.51 -1.59 -13.15
N ASN A 205 6.81 -1.35 -13.28
CA ASN A 205 7.36 -0.05 -13.58
C ASN A 205 8.03 -0.12 -14.96
N TYR A 206 7.67 0.80 -15.85
CA TYR A 206 8.25 0.87 -17.19
C TYR A 206 8.66 2.30 -17.55
N ARG A 207 9.96 2.53 -17.65
CA ARG A 207 10.52 3.80 -18.09
C ARG A 207 10.69 3.80 -19.61
N PHE A 208 9.85 4.54 -20.32
CA PHE A 208 9.95 4.71 -21.76
C PHE A 208 11.22 5.49 -22.13
N ASP A 209 11.38 6.64 -21.48
CA ASP A 209 12.52 7.56 -21.66
C ASP A 209 12.80 8.34 -20.35
N LYS A 210 13.60 9.40 -20.41
CA LYS A 210 13.94 10.24 -19.25
C LYS A 210 12.78 11.08 -18.75
N LYS A 211 11.72 11.27 -19.55
CA LYS A 211 10.57 12.11 -19.24
C LYS A 211 9.30 11.32 -18.94
N ASN A 212 9.23 10.05 -19.32
CA ASN A 212 8.01 9.24 -19.26
C ASN A 212 8.24 7.96 -18.47
N ASN A 213 7.49 7.80 -17.39
CA ASN A 213 7.48 6.59 -16.59
C ASN A 213 6.04 6.14 -16.32
N LEU A 214 5.75 4.89 -16.63
CA LEU A 214 4.45 4.26 -16.43
C LEU A 214 4.54 3.24 -15.30
N PHE A 215 3.57 3.29 -14.40
CA PHE A 215 3.37 2.33 -13.34
C PHE A 215 2.03 1.66 -13.52
N PHE A 216 2.01 0.37 -13.33
CA PHE A 216 0.79 -0.42 -13.18
C PHE A 216 0.88 -1.14 -11.85
N SER A 217 -0.09 -0.95 -10.97
CA SER A 217 -0.14 -1.62 -9.67
C SER A 217 -1.50 -2.21 -9.40
N THR A 218 -1.52 -3.36 -8.73
CA THR A 218 -2.75 -4.04 -8.34
C THR A 218 -2.65 -4.59 -6.92
N TYR A 219 -3.81 -4.72 -6.31
CA TYR A 219 -4.04 -5.46 -5.09
C TYR A 219 -5.37 -6.21 -5.21
N PHE A 220 -5.38 -7.49 -4.89
CA PHE A 220 -6.57 -8.32 -4.77
C PHE A 220 -6.50 -9.06 -3.44
N GLY A 221 -7.49 -8.89 -2.59
CA GLY A 221 -7.57 -9.56 -1.31
C GLY A 221 -8.97 -10.04 -1.02
N LYS A 222 -9.08 -11.25 -0.44
CA LYS A 222 -10.35 -11.84 -0.05
C LYS A 222 -10.21 -12.56 1.28
N ASP A 223 -11.22 -12.39 2.10
CA ASP A 223 -11.44 -13.09 3.36
C ASP A 223 -12.70 -13.95 3.27
N VAL A 224 -12.64 -15.09 3.92
CA VAL A 224 -13.79 -15.97 4.14
C VAL A 224 -13.78 -16.40 5.61
N PHE A 225 -14.93 -16.24 6.25
CA PHE A 225 -15.16 -16.70 7.60
C PHE A 225 -16.48 -17.47 7.65
N GLY A 226 -16.45 -18.71 8.08
CA GLY A 226 -17.62 -19.59 8.17
C GLY A 226 -17.72 -20.28 9.52
N ILE A 227 -18.95 -20.44 10.01
CA ILE A 227 -19.26 -21.22 11.21
C ILE A 227 -20.24 -22.31 10.83
N ASN A 228 -19.80 -23.58 10.91
CA ASN A 228 -20.61 -24.77 10.67
C ASN A 228 -21.50 -24.69 9.41
N GLU A 229 -20.96 -24.12 8.32
CA GLU A 229 -21.67 -23.86 7.05
C GLU A 229 -22.96 -23.00 7.18
N SER A 230 -23.43 -22.77 8.41
CA SER A 230 -24.67 -22.03 8.68
C SER A 230 -24.53 -20.53 8.66
N PHE A 231 -23.31 -20.03 8.83
CA PHE A 231 -22.98 -18.61 8.76
C PHE A 231 -21.72 -18.45 7.92
N ILE A 232 -21.78 -17.67 6.87
CA ILE A 232 -20.64 -17.38 6.00
C ILE A 232 -20.55 -15.88 5.76
N ALA A 233 -19.41 -15.27 6.11
CA ALA A 233 -19.06 -13.91 5.78
C ALA A 233 -17.90 -13.90 4.78
N LYS A 234 -18.03 -13.13 3.70
CA LYS A 234 -17.01 -12.96 2.68
C LYS A 234 -16.80 -11.46 2.45
N TYR A 235 -15.56 -11.00 2.40
CA TYR A 235 -15.25 -9.61 2.05
C TYR A 235 -13.88 -9.50 1.41
N GLY A 236 -13.64 -8.37 0.75
CA GLY A 236 -12.34 -8.14 0.13
C GLY A 236 -12.23 -6.80 -0.57
N ASN A 237 -11.02 -6.49 -0.99
CA ASN A 237 -10.72 -5.30 -1.79
C ASN A 237 -10.03 -5.72 -3.09
N ASN A 238 -10.44 -5.10 -4.19
CA ASN A 238 -9.79 -5.17 -5.48
C ASN A 238 -9.35 -3.78 -5.89
N VAL A 239 -8.08 -3.62 -6.22
CA VAL A 239 -7.50 -2.33 -6.59
C VAL A 239 -6.67 -2.48 -7.85
N VAL A 240 -6.85 -1.56 -8.79
CA VAL A 240 -6.03 -1.41 -9.99
C VAL A 240 -5.69 0.05 -10.17
N ASN A 241 -4.41 0.36 -10.37
CA ASN A 241 -3.95 1.71 -10.66
C ASN A 241 -3.00 1.72 -11.85
N ILE A 242 -3.26 2.61 -12.79
CA ILE A 242 -2.36 2.96 -13.90
C ILE A 242 -1.94 4.40 -13.68
N ARG A 243 -0.64 4.64 -13.46
CA ARG A 243 -0.08 5.95 -13.23
C ARG A 243 0.99 6.29 -14.26
N TRP A 244 0.82 7.40 -14.94
CA TRP A 244 1.80 7.96 -15.87
C TRP A 244 2.41 9.23 -15.31
N ASN A 245 3.71 9.16 -15.06
CA ASN A 245 4.52 10.31 -14.67
C ASN A 245 5.13 10.92 -15.92
N HIS A 246 4.92 12.22 -16.13
CA HIS A 246 5.47 12.94 -17.26
C HIS A 246 6.20 14.21 -16.82
N LEU A 247 7.40 14.38 -17.34
CA LEU A 247 8.23 15.57 -17.15
C LEU A 247 8.13 16.46 -18.39
N PHE A 248 7.28 17.49 -18.36
CA PHE A 248 7.16 18.46 -19.46
C PHE A 248 8.45 19.25 -19.66
N SER A 249 9.02 19.72 -18.55
CA SER A 249 10.30 20.44 -18.49
C SER A 249 10.96 20.19 -17.14
N ASP A 250 12.18 20.68 -16.93
CA ASP A 250 12.88 20.59 -15.65
C ASP A 250 12.13 21.27 -14.48
N LYS A 251 11.12 22.09 -14.81
CA LYS A 251 10.31 22.82 -13.83
C LYS A 251 8.86 22.35 -13.72
N LEU A 252 8.36 21.53 -14.66
CA LEU A 252 6.96 21.11 -14.68
C LEU A 252 6.87 19.58 -14.77
N PHE A 253 6.42 18.98 -13.69
CA PHE A 253 6.14 17.56 -13.55
C PHE A 253 4.65 17.31 -13.46
N SER A 254 4.15 16.22 -14.02
CA SER A 254 2.77 15.78 -13.87
C SER A 254 2.65 14.31 -13.51
N ASN A 255 1.54 13.99 -12.86
CA ASN A 255 1.17 12.66 -12.43
C ASN A 255 -0.30 12.39 -12.78
N LEU A 256 -0.55 11.60 -13.82
CA LEU A 256 -1.89 11.17 -14.23
C LEU A 256 -2.13 9.75 -13.73
N SER A 257 -3.19 9.57 -12.93
CA SER A 257 -3.58 8.26 -12.39
C SER A 257 -5.01 7.92 -12.79
N LEU A 258 -5.20 6.70 -13.28
CA LEU A 258 -6.49 6.05 -13.49
C LEU A 258 -6.61 4.92 -12.48
N ILE A 259 -7.59 5.02 -11.60
CA ILE A 259 -7.70 4.16 -10.44
C ILE A 259 -9.08 3.50 -10.41
N TYR A 260 -9.07 2.21 -10.18
CA TYR A 260 -10.23 1.39 -9.85
C TYR A 260 -10.05 0.83 -8.45
N SER A 261 -11.06 0.99 -7.60
CA SER A 261 -11.12 0.39 -6.26
C SER A 261 -12.49 -0.21 -6.05
N ASP A 262 -12.53 -1.43 -5.60
CA ASP A 262 -13.74 -2.17 -5.33
C ASP A 262 -13.65 -2.85 -3.97
N TYR A 263 -14.66 -2.70 -3.16
CA TYR A 263 -14.85 -3.41 -1.90
C TYR A 263 -16.18 -4.15 -1.95
N PHE A 264 -16.13 -5.42 -1.65
CA PHE A 264 -17.31 -6.25 -1.56
C PHE A 264 -17.44 -6.88 -0.17
N TYR A 265 -18.67 -7.09 0.26
CA TYR A 265 -19.03 -7.78 1.49
C TYR A 265 -20.27 -8.65 1.23
N GLY A 266 -20.19 -9.91 1.59
CA GLY A 266 -21.31 -10.87 1.51
C GLY A 266 -21.52 -11.56 2.86
N LEU A 267 -22.78 -11.75 3.25
CA LEU A 267 -23.19 -12.44 4.44
C LEU A 267 -24.30 -13.43 4.11
N THR A 268 -24.09 -14.71 4.41
CA THR A 268 -25.07 -15.77 4.28
C THR A 268 -25.36 -16.37 5.64
N ILE A 269 -26.64 -16.48 5.99
CA ILE A 269 -27.12 -17.13 7.22
C ILE A 269 -28.17 -18.18 6.81
N ASP A 270 -27.70 -19.41 6.66
CA ASP A 270 -28.43 -20.49 6.00
C ASP A 270 -29.70 -20.92 6.76
N PHE A 271 -29.65 -20.97 8.09
CA PHE A 271 -30.76 -21.44 8.92
C PHE A 271 -32.00 -20.52 8.91
N VAL A 272 -31.84 -19.25 8.42
CA VAL A 272 -32.94 -18.29 8.23
C VAL A 272 -33.16 -17.95 6.76
N GLY A 273 -32.38 -18.54 5.85
CA GLY A 273 -32.43 -18.22 4.42
C GLY A 273 -32.07 -16.75 4.11
N PHE A 274 -31.17 -16.15 4.90
CA PHE A 274 -30.76 -14.76 4.73
C PHE A 274 -29.47 -14.69 3.90
N GLU A 275 -29.52 -13.91 2.83
CA GLU A 275 -28.35 -13.58 2.01
C GLU A 275 -28.32 -12.06 1.79
N TRP A 276 -27.16 -11.47 2.00
CA TRP A 276 -26.93 -10.05 1.81
C TRP A 276 -25.57 -9.81 1.17
N ASP A 277 -25.59 -9.12 0.04
CA ASP A 277 -24.40 -8.65 -0.65
C ASP A 277 -24.37 -7.12 -0.68
N SER A 278 -23.23 -6.54 -0.44
CA SER A 278 -23.00 -5.09 -0.44
C SER A 278 -21.62 -4.78 -1.00
N GLY A 279 -21.48 -3.59 -1.58
CA GLY A 279 -20.20 -3.19 -2.16
C GLY A 279 -20.09 -1.72 -2.49
N ILE A 280 -18.85 -1.28 -2.65
CA ILE A 280 -18.51 0.08 -3.08
C ILE A 280 -17.47 -0.01 -4.18
N THR A 281 -17.83 0.46 -5.36
CA THR A 281 -16.92 0.52 -6.52
C THR A 281 -16.60 1.96 -6.85
N ASN A 282 -15.31 2.31 -6.91
CA ASN A 282 -14.82 3.64 -7.25
C ASN A 282 -14.03 3.61 -8.57
N TYR A 283 -14.35 4.55 -9.43
CA TYR A 283 -13.53 4.94 -10.58
C TYR A 283 -12.98 6.33 -10.31
N ASN A 284 -11.65 6.48 -10.32
CA ASN A 284 -11.01 7.74 -10.01
C ASN A 284 -10.05 8.15 -11.13
N LEU A 285 -10.22 9.39 -11.60
CA LEU A 285 -9.29 10.09 -12.49
C LEU A 285 -8.63 11.21 -11.70
N LYS A 286 -7.31 11.11 -11.54
CA LYS A 286 -6.51 12.09 -10.80
C LYS A 286 -5.39 12.61 -11.70
N TYR A 287 -5.26 13.94 -11.79
CA TYR A 287 -4.22 14.59 -12.56
C TYR A 287 -3.59 15.70 -11.75
N ASP A 288 -2.40 15.47 -11.24
CA ASP A 288 -1.63 16.40 -10.40
C ASP A 288 -0.46 17.00 -11.17
N PHE A 289 -0.15 18.26 -10.87
CA PHE A 289 0.99 18.99 -11.38
C PHE A 289 1.83 19.55 -10.25
N ASP A 290 3.14 19.42 -10.36
CA ASP A 290 4.13 20.10 -9.52
C ASP A 290 4.94 21.06 -10.41
N HIS A 291 4.80 22.37 -10.17
CA HIS A 291 5.42 23.42 -10.97
C HIS A 291 6.41 24.21 -10.12
N TYR A 292 7.68 24.09 -10.41
CA TYR A 292 8.78 24.83 -9.80
C TYR A 292 8.99 26.15 -10.54
N ILE A 293 8.25 27.18 -10.16
CA ILE A 293 8.29 28.51 -10.83
C ILE A 293 9.65 29.18 -10.57
N LYS A 294 10.16 29.06 -9.33
CA LYS A 294 11.48 29.50 -8.88
C LYS A 294 12.07 28.46 -7.94
N ASP A 295 13.36 28.55 -7.61
CA ASP A 295 14.05 27.60 -6.74
C ASP A 295 13.41 27.50 -5.33
N ASN A 296 12.81 28.61 -4.86
CA ASN A 296 12.14 28.71 -3.57
C ASN A 296 10.60 28.76 -3.66
N PHE A 297 10.02 28.62 -4.87
CA PHE A 297 8.57 28.69 -5.07
C PHE A 297 8.07 27.54 -5.92
N LYS A 298 7.39 26.61 -5.27
CA LYS A 298 6.70 25.47 -5.88
C LYS A 298 5.19 25.64 -5.78
N LEU A 299 4.49 25.48 -6.90
CA LEU A 299 3.03 25.44 -6.97
C LEU A 299 2.60 24.00 -7.28
N SER A 300 1.74 23.42 -6.45
CA SER A 300 1.12 22.10 -6.70
C SER A 300 -0.37 22.33 -6.94
N TYR A 301 -0.90 21.80 -8.03
CA TYR A 301 -2.32 21.91 -8.40
C TYR A 301 -2.75 20.68 -9.18
N GLY A 302 -4.06 20.41 -9.24
CA GLY A 302 -4.56 19.25 -9.94
C GLY A 302 -6.09 19.13 -9.87
N ILE A 303 -6.56 18.04 -10.45
CA ILE A 303 -7.97 17.63 -10.45
C ILE A 303 -8.05 16.19 -9.97
N ASN A 304 -9.01 15.93 -9.11
CA ASN A 304 -9.34 14.59 -8.63
C ASN A 304 -10.85 14.38 -8.76
N ASN A 305 -11.26 13.48 -9.65
CA ASN A 305 -12.65 13.12 -9.88
C ASN A 305 -12.89 11.67 -9.47
N ILE A 306 -13.81 11.45 -8.55
CA ILE A 306 -14.17 10.12 -8.03
C ILE A 306 -15.65 9.88 -8.33
N LEU A 307 -15.94 8.81 -9.08
CA LEU A 307 -17.28 8.26 -9.26
C LEU A 307 -17.42 7.03 -8.37
N SER A 308 -18.32 7.09 -7.39
CA SER A 308 -18.60 5.99 -6.47
C SER A 308 -19.96 5.37 -6.78
N LEU A 309 -19.97 4.06 -6.95
CA LEU A 309 -21.20 3.25 -7.08
C LEU A 309 -21.31 2.41 -5.80
N ILE A 310 -22.45 2.49 -5.15
CA ILE A 310 -22.73 1.78 -3.89
C ILE A 310 -23.87 0.82 -4.17
N HIS A 311 -23.66 -0.46 -3.83
CA HIS A 311 -24.68 -1.50 -3.81
C HIS A 311 -24.93 -1.90 -2.36
N ILE A 312 -26.22 -1.95 -1.97
CA ILE A 312 -26.67 -2.28 -0.61
C ILE A 312 -27.75 -3.36 -0.69
#